data_5ca041e44893dded297468add67c426d
#
_entry.id   5ca041e44893dded297468add67c426d
#
_cell.length_a   1.000
_cell.length_b   1.000
_cell.length_c   1.000
_cell.angle_alpha   90.00
_cell.angle_beta   90.00
_cell.angle_gamma   90.00
#
_symmetry.space_group_name_H-M   'P 1'
#
loop_
_entity.id
_entity.type
_entity.pdbx_description
1 polymer ?
#
loop_
_entity_poly.entity_id
_entity_poly.type
_entity_poly.pdbx_seq_one_letter_code
_entity_poly.pdbx_strand_id
1 'polypeptide(L)'
;MKTKKLVINISLSGLFLALAYVMPFITGQIPEIGKMLCPMHIPVLLCGFICGAPYGMVVGAIAPLLRSLTLGMPPFLTAVTMAFELATYGLIAGLLYNVLSKKKINIYVSLVGAMVIGRIVEGFASYCIYLLGFNVDPYTFATFWTSTVVNAIPGIIVQIILVPIVVMLLEKSKLISKEK
;
A
#
# COMPACT_ATOMS: atom_id res chain seq x y z
N MET A 1 8.43 -28.79 -0.44
CA MET A 1 8.88 -27.43 -0.07
C MET A 1 7.99 -26.32 -0.65
N LYS A 2 7.62 -26.33 -1.95
CA LYS A 2 6.78 -25.29 -2.58
C LYS A 2 5.42 -25.09 -1.90
N THR A 3 4.71 -26.19 -1.56
CA THR A 3 3.39 -26.13 -0.90
C THR A 3 3.45 -25.47 0.48
N LYS A 4 4.47 -25.77 1.30
CA LYS A 4 4.65 -25.15 2.62
C LYS A 4 4.84 -23.64 2.51
N LYS A 5 5.65 -23.17 1.55
CA LYS A 5 5.88 -21.74 1.30
C LYS A 5 4.58 -21.05 0.83
N LEU A 6 3.82 -21.69 -0.06
CA LEU A 6 2.52 -21.18 -0.53
C LEU A 6 1.55 -20.96 0.65
N VAL A 7 1.39 -21.97 1.51
CA VAL A 7 0.50 -21.88 2.68
C VAL A 7 0.92 -20.74 3.62
N ILE A 8 2.22 -20.62 3.90
CA ILE A 8 2.75 -19.55 4.76
C ILE A 8 2.45 -18.18 4.14
N ASN A 9 2.70 -18.00 2.84
CA ASN A 9 2.45 -16.70 2.18
C ASN A 9 0.96 -16.35 2.17
N ILE A 10 0.07 -17.31 1.95
CA ILE A 10 -1.38 -17.09 2.02
C ILE A 10 -1.80 -16.70 3.43
N SER A 11 -1.32 -17.41 4.46
CA SER A 11 -1.65 -17.09 5.86
C SER A 11 -1.14 -15.71 6.28
N LEU A 12 0.09 -15.37 5.90
CA LEU A 12 0.65 -14.04 6.16
C LEU A 12 -0.09 -12.94 5.39
N SER A 13 -0.51 -13.20 4.15
CA SER A 13 -1.30 -12.24 3.38
C SER A 13 -2.65 -11.98 4.02
N GLY A 14 -3.30 -13.01 4.58
CA GLY A 14 -4.51 -12.86 5.39
C GLY A 14 -4.29 -12.00 6.64
N LEU A 15 -3.15 -12.19 7.32
CA LEU A 15 -2.76 -11.37 8.46
C LEU A 15 -2.54 -9.91 8.06
N PHE A 16 -1.83 -9.65 6.94
CA PHE A 16 -1.62 -8.30 6.45
C PHE A 16 -2.92 -7.64 5.98
N LEU A 17 -3.85 -8.40 5.40
CA LEU A 17 -5.17 -7.91 5.06
C LEU A 17 -5.95 -7.49 6.32
N ALA A 18 -5.93 -8.32 7.36
CA ALA A 18 -6.55 -8.00 8.65
C ALA A 18 -5.92 -6.76 9.29
N LEU A 19 -4.59 -6.64 9.26
CA LEU A 19 -3.89 -5.44 9.74
C LEU A 19 -4.28 -4.20 8.93
N ALA A 20 -4.33 -4.28 7.60
CA ALA A 20 -4.75 -3.17 6.75
C ALA A 20 -6.20 -2.73 7.05
N TYR A 21 -7.07 -3.68 7.37
CA TYR A 21 -8.45 -3.41 7.77
C TYR A 21 -8.54 -2.70 9.12
N VAL A 22 -7.74 -3.12 10.11
CA VAL A 22 -7.79 -2.62 11.49
C VAL A 22 -7.00 -1.34 11.70
N MET A 23 -5.88 -1.14 10.99
CA MET A 23 -4.99 0.03 11.19
C MET A 23 -5.69 1.41 11.17
N PRO A 24 -6.68 1.68 10.31
CA PRO A 24 -7.37 2.97 10.35
C PRO A 24 -8.19 3.24 11.61
N PHE A 25 -8.49 2.23 12.43
CA PHE A 25 -9.12 2.45 13.75
C PHE A 25 -8.19 3.18 14.70
N ILE A 26 -6.87 3.01 14.57
CA ILE A 26 -5.85 3.72 15.37
C ILE A 26 -5.92 5.23 15.14
N THR A 27 -6.33 5.66 13.94
CA THR A 27 -6.54 7.09 13.61
C THR A 27 -7.93 7.61 13.97
N GLY A 28 -8.69 6.84 14.76
CA GLY A 28 -10.04 7.20 15.22
C GLY A 28 -11.06 7.29 14.09
N GLN A 29 -10.76 6.72 12.91
CA GLN A 29 -11.60 6.82 11.70
C GLN A 29 -11.87 8.26 11.23
N ILE A 30 -11.03 9.20 11.64
CA ILE A 30 -11.11 10.60 11.19
C ILE A 30 -10.56 10.68 9.77
N PRO A 31 -11.39 11.09 8.76
CA PRO A 31 -10.98 11.04 7.35
C PRO A 31 -9.73 11.84 7.04
N GLU A 32 -9.57 13.03 7.65
CA GLU A 32 -8.43 13.91 7.46
C GLU A 32 -7.14 13.26 7.97
N ILE A 33 -7.16 12.73 9.19
CA ILE A 33 -6.02 12.04 9.81
C ILE A 33 -5.69 10.76 9.03
N GLY A 34 -6.72 10.02 8.60
CA GLY A 34 -6.57 8.82 7.78
C GLY A 34 -5.88 9.11 6.44
N LYS A 35 -6.25 10.20 5.76
CA LYS A 35 -5.60 10.66 4.53
C LYS A 35 -4.15 11.10 4.76
N MET A 36 -3.88 11.76 5.88
CA MET A 36 -2.53 12.22 6.23
C MET A 36 -1.58 11.08 6.59
N LEU A 37 -2.01 10.12 7.40
CA LEU A 37 -1.16 9.04 7.91
C LEU A 37 -1.11 7.81 7.00
N CYS A 38 -2.10 7.65 6.13
CA CYS A 38 -2.19 6.52 5.19
C CYS A 38 -1.92 5.15 5.87
N PRO A 39 -2.60 4.81 6.98
CA PRO A 39 -2.24 3.66 7.81
C PRO A 39 -2.39 2.32 7.09
N MET A 40 -3.32 2.20 6.15
CA MET A 40 -3.54 0.97 5.37
C MET A 40 -2.36 0.62 4.45
N HIS A 41 -1.56 1.62 4.05
CA HIS A 41 -0.44 1.43 3.13
C HIS A 41 0.69 0.61 3.75
N ILE A 42 0.92 0.74 5.07
CA ILE A 42 2.02 0.07 5.78
C ILE A 42 1.89 -1.46 5.69
N PRO A 43 0.77 -2.10 6.07
CA PRO A 43 0.61 -3.54 5.93
C PRO A 43 0.69 -4.04 4.49
N VAL A 44 0.17 -3.27 3.52
CA VAL A 44 0.22 -3.64 2.10
C VAL A 44 1.66 -3.64 1.57
N LEU A 45 2.43 -2.60 1.88
CA LEU A 45 3.86 -2.54 1.54
C LEU A 45 4.63 -3.70 2.18
N LEU A 46 4.40 -3.96 3.47
CA LEU A 46 5.03 -5.10 4.17
C LEU A 46 4.65 -6.43 3.52
N CYS A 47 3.40 -6.61 3.12
CA CYS A 47 2.96 -7.80 2.39
C CYS A 47 3.74 -7.96 1.07
N GLY A 48 3.92 -6.88 0.31
CA GLY A 48 4.72 -6.88 -0.91
C GLY A 48 6.17 -7.30 -0.67
N PHE A 49 6.82 -6.77 0.37
CA PHE A 49 8.20 -7.11 0.74
C PHE A 49 8.36 -8.54 1.25
N ILE A 50 7.40 -9.03 2.03
CA ILE A 50 7.51 -10.30 2.79
C ILE A 50 6.95 -11.47 1.98
N CYS A 51 5.72 -11.36 1.50
CA CYS A 51 5.03 -12.43 0.76
C CYS A 51 5.34 -12.38 -0.74
N GLY A 52 5.77 -11.22 -1.24
CA GLY A 52 6.07 -10.99 -2.66
C GLY A 52 4.98 -10.23 -3.41
N ALA A 53 5.33 -9.81 -4.62
CA ALA A 53 4.53 -8.92 -5.47
C ALA A 53 3.07 -9.36 -5.68
N PRO A 54 2.75 -10.63 -6.06
CA PRO A 54 1.37 -11.01 -6.32
C PRO A 54 0.48 -10.94 -5.07
N TYR A 55 1.03 -11.29 -3.91
CA TYR A 55 0.30 -11.24 -2.65
C TYR A 55 0.05 -9.81 -2.20
N GLY A 56 1.09 -8.95 -2.29
CA GLY A 56 0.96 -7.52 -1.99
C GLY A 56 -0.07 -6.83 -2.87
N MET A 57 -0.08 -7.15 -4.18
CA MET A 57 -1.06 -6.63 -5.12
C MET A 57 -2.49 -7.02 -4.72
N VAL A 58 -2.74 -8.29 -4.43
CA VAL A 58 -4.08 -8.79 -4.07
C VAL A 58 -4.56 -8.17 -2.76
N VAL A 59 -3.71 -8.13 -1.73
CA VAL A 59 -4.04 -7.50 -0.44
C VAL A 59 -4.33 -6.02 -0.62
N GLY A 60 -3.51 -5.32 -1.41
CA GLY A 60 -3.71 -3.89 -1.71
C GLY A 60 -5.01 -3.60 -2.44
N ALA A 61 -5.39 -4.45 -3.40
CA ALA A 61 -6.65 -4.30 -4.11
C ALA A 61 -7.87 -4.55 -3.20
N ILE A 62 -7.81 -5.58 -2.35
CA ILE A 62 -8.96 -6.01 -1.55
C ILE A 62 -9.17 -5.12 -0.33
N ALA A 63 -8.11 -4.68 0.37
CA ALA A 63 -8.22 -4.02 1.66
C ALA A 63 -9.13 -2.78 1.67
N PRO A 64 -8.98 -1.77 0.78
CA PRO A 64 -9.83 -0.59 0.79
C PRO A 64 -11.28 -0.89 0.36
N LEU A 65 -11.47 -1.80 -0.61
CA LEU A 65 -12.79 -2.20 -1.08
C LEU A 65 -13.56 -2.94 0.04
N LEU A 66 -12.92 -3.91 0.69
CA LEU A 66 -13.51 -4.64 1.80
C LEU A 66 -13.95 -3.68 2.92
N ARG A 67 -13.10 -2.71 3.28
CA ARG A 67 -13.41 -1.73 4.31
C ARG A 67 -14.54 -0.78 3.90
N SER A 68 -14.56 -0.32 2.65
CA SER A 68 -15.65 0.50 2.12
C SER A 68 -16.98 -0.23 2.17
N LEU A 69 -17.01 -1.50 1.77
CA LEU A 69 -18.23 -2.31 1.75
C LEU A 69 -18.76 -2.66 3.15
N THR A 70 -17.87 -2.84 4.13
CA THR A 70 -18.27 -3.29 5.48
C THR A 70 -18.50 -2.13 6.44
N LEU A 71 -17.75 -1.05 6.34
CA LEU A 71 -17.77 0.08 7.27
C LEU A 71 -18.22 1.39 6.60
N GLY A 72 -18.46 1.41 5.28
CA GLY A 72 -18.81 2.62 4.54
C GLY A 72 -17.67 3.65 4.43
N MET A 73 -16.49 3.32 4.92
CA MET A 73 -15.32 4.22 4.91
C MET A 73 -14.05 3.51 4.44
N PRO A 74 -13.31 4.05 3.48
CA PRO A 74 -13.56 5.29 2.73
C PRO A 74 -14.79 5.20 1.79
N PRO A 75 -15.30 6.35 1.27
CA PRO A 75 -16.36 6.33 0.24
C PRO A 75 -15.97 5.43 -0.93
N PHE A 76 -16.95 4.78 -1.56
CA PHE A 76 -16.68 3.71 -2.54
C PHE A 76 -15.78 4.15 -3.70
N LEU A 77 -16.00 5.33 -4.27
CA LEU A 77 -15.14 5.84 -5.35
C LEU A 77 -13.69 6.07 -4.89
N THR A 78 -13.52 6.60 -3.68
CA THR A 78 -12.19 6.73 -3.07
C THR A 78 -11.57 5.36 -2.79
N ALA A 79 -12.36 4.38 -2.36
CA ALA A 79 -11.88 3.01 -2.15
C ALA A 79 -11.39 2.37 -3.45
N VAL A 80 -12.03 2.67 -4.59
CA VAL A 80 -11.61 2.18 -5.91
C VAL A 80 -10.26 2.79 -6.31
N THR A 81 -10.08 4.11 -6.20
CA THR A 81 -8.78 4.74 -6.51
C THR A 81 -7.67 4.25 -5.58
N MET A 82 -7.96 4.14 -4.28
CA MET A 82 -7.04 3.56 -3.30
C MET A 82 -6.70 2.09 -3.60
N ALA A 83 -7.63 1.31 -4.15
CA ALA A 83 -7.37 -0.07 -4.52
C ALA A 83 -6.31 -0.16 -5.63
N PHE A 84 -6.39 0.70 -6.64
CA PHE A 84 -5.35 0.80 -7.68
C PHE A 84 -4.01 1.26 -7.11
N GLU A 85 -4.00 2.26 -6.23
CA GLU A 85 -2.80 2.75 -5.56
C GLU A 85 -2.13 1.65 -4.74
N LEU A 86 -2.88 1.05 -3.79
CA LEU A 86 -2.34 0.05 -2.88
C LEU A 86 -1.94 -1.25 -3.59
N ALA A 87 -2.70 -1.66 -4.60
CA ALA A 87 -2.30 -2.80 -5.45
C ALA A 87 -0.96 -2.54 -6.13
N THR A 88 -0.77 -1.34 -6.65
CA THR A 88 0.49 -0.91 -7.28
C THR A 88 1.63 -0.86 -6.25
N TYR A 89 1.38 -0.34 -5.05
CA TYR A 89 2.37 -0.34 -3.96
C TYR A 89 2.84 -1.74 -3.62
N GLY A 90 1.92 -2.67 -3.39
CA GLY A 90 2.26 -4.06 -3.07
C GLY A 90 3.00 -4.77 -4.20
N LEU A 91 2.54 -4.54 -5.44
CA LEU A 91 3.16 -5.12 -6.64
C LEU A 91 4.58 -4.60 -6.85
N ILE A 92 4.76 -3.29 -6.93
CA ILE A 92 6.04 -2.65 -7.27
C ILE A 92 7.06 -2.84 -6.15
N ALA A 93 6.66 -2.68 -4.88
CA ALA A 93 7.54 -2.94 -3.75
C ALA A 93 8.08 -4.38 -3.78
N GLY A 94 7.20 -5.37 -3.99
CA GLY A 94 7.61 -6.77 -4.07
C GLY A 94 8.46 -7.09 -5.30
N LEU A 95 8.14 -6.53 -6.48
CA LEU A 95 8.92 -6.73 -7.71
C LEU A 95 10.32 -6.13 -7.58
N LEU A 96 10.42 -4.85 -7.21
CA LEU A 96 11.70 -4.17 -7.10
C LEU A 96 12.59 -4.82 -6.02
N TYR A 97 12.00 -5.21 -4.89
CA TYR A 97 12.75 -5.89 -3.84
C TYR A 97 13.28 -7.27 -4.27
N ASN A 98 12.57 -7.97 -5.16
CA ASN A 98 13.04 -9.25 -5.70
C ASN A 98 14.11 -9.09 -6.80
N VAL A 99 14.00 -8.05 -7.62
CA VAL A 99 14.92 -7.80 -8.74
C VAL A 99 16.21 -7.14 -8.28
N LEU A 100 16.12 -6.21 -7.35
CA LEU A 100 17.28 -5.47 -6.84
C LEU A 100 18.13 -6.35 -5.90
N SER A 101 19.44 -6.12 -5.90
CA SER A 101 20.36 -6.77 -4.95
C SER A 101 19.91 -6.49 -3.51
N LYS A 102 19.96 -7.48 -2.63
CA LYS A 102 19.49 -7.36 -1.22
C LYS A 102 20.42 -6.52 -0.35
N LYS A 103 20.69 -5.28 -0.78
CA LYS A 103 21.35 -4.26 0.03
C LYS A 103 20.31 -3.44 0.76
N LYS A 104 20.62 -2.95 1.95
CA LYS A 104 19.71 -2.11 2.77
C LYS A 104 19.17 -0.90 1.99
N ILE A 105 19.99 -0.28 1.16
CA ILE A 105 19.59 0.85 0.31
C ILE A 105 18.48 0.47 -0.68
N ASN A 106 18.45 -0.77 -1.15
CA ASN A 106 17.47 -1.21 -2.14
C ASN A 106 16.07 -1.41 -1.54
N ILE A 107 15.94 -1.56 -0.21
CA ILE A 107 14.66 -1.51 0.48
C ILE A 107 14.06 -0.11 0.31
N TYR A 108 14.86 0.93 0.52
CA TYR A 108 14.42 2.31 0.32
C TYR A 108 14.10 2.61 -1.15
N VAL A 109 14.92 2.14 -2.08
CA VAL A 109 14.70 2.31 -3.52
C VAL A 109 13.38 1.64 -3.94
N SER A 110 13.13 0.41 -3.47
CA SER A 110 11.90 -0.32 -3.75
C SER A 110 10.67 0.37 -3.14
N LEU A 111 10.80 0.88 -1.92
CA LEU A 111 9.74 1.60 -1.21
C LEU A 111 9.40 2.91 -1.93
N VAL A 112 10.38 3.77 -2.17
CA VAL A 112 10.16 5.06 -2.82
C VAL A 112 9.67 4.87 -4.25
N GLY A 113 10.23 3.91 -5.00
CA GLY A 113 9.76 3.56 -6.33
C GLY A 113 8.30 3.12 -6.35
N ALA A 114 7.90 2.26 -5.40
CA ALA A 114 6.51 1.85 -5.25
C ALA A 114 5.59 3.04 -4.93
N MET A 115 6.01 3.93 -4.03
CA MET A 115 5.24 5.11 -3.63
C MET A 115 5.04 6.08 -4.81
N VAL A 116 6.08 6.36 -5.59
CA VAL A 116 5.98 7.25 -6.75
C VAL A 116 5.05 6.67 -7.80
N ILE A 117 5.26 5.41 -8.19
CA ILE A 117 4.45 4.77 -9.23
C ILE A 117 3.00 4.62 -8.78
N GLY A 118 2.75 4.21 -7.54
CA GLY A 118 1.40 4.07 -7.02
C GLY A 118 0.63 5.39 -6.96
N ARG A 119 1.30 6.49 -6.62
CA ARG A 119 0.70 7.84 -6.65
C ARG A 119 0.32 8.28 -8.06
N ILE A 120 1.16 7.97 -9.05
CA ILE A 120 0.84 8.24 -10.46
C ILE A 120 -0.40 7.44 -10.88
N VAL A 121 -0.46 6.15 -10.50
CA VAL A 121 -1.61 5.29 -10.82
C VAL A 121 -2.88 5.76 -10.12
N GLU A 122 -2.80 6.18 -8.86
CA GLU A 122 -3.93 6.76 -8.12
C GLU A 122 -4.44 8.03 -8.79
N GLY A 123 -3.52 8.93 -9.17
CA GLY A 123 -3.89 10.16 -9.88
C GLY A 123 -4.56 9.89 -11.21
N PHE A 124 -4.06 8.92 -11.97
CA PHE A 124 -4.68 8.50 -13.22
C PHE A 124 -6.06 7.88 -13.01
N ALA A 125 -6.22 7.01 -12.01
CA ALA A 125 -7.50 6.40 -11.66
C ALA A 125 -8.53 7.47 -11.23
N SER A 126 -8.12 8.45 -10.42
CA SER A 126 -8.96 9.57 -10.01
C SER A 126 -9.38 10.46 -11.18
N TYR A 127 -8.48 10.70 -12.12
CA TYR A 127 -8.78 11.42 -13.35
C TYR A 127 -9.79 10.69 -14.24
N CYS A 128 -9.65 9.36 -14.37
CA CYS A 128 -10.62 8.55 -15.09
C CYS A 128 -12.02 8.61 -14.44
N ILE A 129 -12.11 8.56 -13.13
CA ILE A 129 -13.39 8.68 -12.39
C ILE A 129 -14.01 10.06 -12.62
N TYR A 130 -13.21 11.13 -12.65
CA TYR A 130 -13.67 12.48 -12.99
C TYR A 130 -14.23 12.54 -14.41
N LEU A 131 -13.53 11.98 -15.41
CA LEU A 131 -14.00 11.95 -16.80
C LEU A 131 -15.31 11.17 -16.99
N LEU A 132 -15.56 10.18 -16.15
CA LEU A 132 -16.81 9.41 -16.14
C LEU A 132 -17.98 10.17 -15.46
N GLY A 133 -17.74 11.39 -14.96
CA GLY A 133 -18.78 12.25 -14.37
C GLY A 133 -19.19 11.87 -12.95
N PHE A 134 -18.43 11.02 -12.26
CA PHE A 134 -18.75 10.62 -10.88
C PHE A 134 -18.31 11.63 -9.82
N ASN A 135 -17.44 12.59 -10.15
CA ASN A 135 -17.00 13.67 -9.26
C ASN A 135 -17.56 15.01 -9.73
N VAL A 136 -18.10 15.77 -8.80
CA VAL A 136 -18.69 17.11 -9.09
C VAL A 136 -17.60 18.18 -9.21
N ASP A 137 -16.48 18.02 -8.49
CA ASP A 137 -15.39 18.98 -8.48
C ASP A 137 -14.38 18.72 -9.62
N PRO A 138 -13.90 19.79 -10.27
CA PRO A 138 -12.89 19.65 -11.34
C PRO A 138 -11.61 19.02 -10.81
N TYR A 139 -11.20 17.91 -11.42
CA TYR A 139 -9.93 17.26 -11.11
C TYR A 139 -8.80 17.92 -11.90
N THR A 140 -8.14 18.87 -11.27
CA THR A 140 -7.01 19.61 -11.84
C THR A 140 -5.67 19.06 -11.35
N PHE A 141 -4.56 19.41 -12.01
CA PHE A 141 -3.22 19.07 -11.54
C PHE A 141 -2.94 19.58 -10.11
N ALA A 142 -3.46 20.77 -9.77
CA ALA A 142 -3.35 21.31 -8.42
C ALA A 142 -4.10 20.44 -7.39
N THR A 143 -5.30 19.97 -7.71
CA THR A 143 -6.08 19.06 -6.87
C THR A 143 -5.36 17.73 -6.68
N PHE A 144 -4.81 17.15 -7.76
CA PHE A 144 -3.97 15.95 -7.69
C PHE A 144 -2.79 16.16 -6.75
N TRP A 145 -2.00 17.22 -6.97
CA TRP A 145 -0.81 17.47 -6.17
C TRP A 145 -1.12 17.63 -4.69
N THR A 146 -2.16 18.40 -4.37
CA THR A 146 -2.57 18.67 -2.98
C THR A 146 -3.10 17.41 -2.29
N SER A 147 -4.01 16.68 -2.94
CA SER A 147 -4.65 15.50 -2.34
C SER A 147 -3.67 14.32 -2.20
N THR A 148 -2.87 14.08 -3.24
CA THR A 148 -2.07 12.87 -3.36
C THR A 148 -0.68 13.02 -2.74
N VAL A 149 -0.08 14.21 -2.78
CA VAL A 149 1.27 14.43 -2.29
C VAL A 149 1.28 15.23 -0.98
N VAL A 150 0.75 16.47 -0.99
CA VAL A 150 0.90 17.39 0.15
C VAL A 150 0.23 16.84 1.41
N ASN A 151 -1.01 16.38 1.30
CA ASN A 151 -1.74 15.86 2.45
C ASN A 151 -1.17 14.55 3.00
N ALA A 152 -0.46 13.79 2.18
CA ALA A 152 0.11 12.50 2.57
C ALA A 152 1.56 12.59 3.09
N ILE A 153 2.20 13.77 3.13
CA ILE A 153 3.58 13.94 3.61
C ILE A 153 3.81 13.27 4.98
N PRO A 154 2.97 13.45 6.01
CA PRO A 154 3.19 12.80 7.30
C PRO A 154 3.19 11.27 7.19
N GLY A 155 2.28 10.70 6.42
CA GLY A 155 2.21 9.26 6.16
C GLY A 155 3.42 8.74 5.40
N ILE A 156 3.90 9.48 4.41
CA ILE A 156 5.11 9.15 3.65
C ILE A 156 6.32 9.07 4.59
N ILE A 157 6.49 10.04 5.48
CA ILE A 157 7.58 10.06 6.47
C ILE A 157 7.51 8.82 7.38
N VAL A 158 6.34 8.54 7.92
CA VAL A 158 6.12 7.34 8.76
C VAL A 158 6.45 6.06 8.01
N GLN A 159 6.01 5.93 6.76
CA GLN A 159 6.27 4.75 5.93
C GLN A 159 7.76 4.58 5.61
N ILE A 160 8.49 5.66 5.28
CA ILE A 160 9.93 5.63 4.98
C ILE A 160 10.75 5.21 6.20
N ILE A 161 10.28 5.50 7.41
CA ILE A 161 10.95 5.10 8.64
C ILE A 161 10.54 3.68 9.04
N LEU A 162 9.25 3.42 9.15
CA LEU A 162 8.71 2.20 9.78
C LEU A 162 8.86 0.97 8.88
N VAL A 163 8.55 1.09 7.59
CA VAL A 163 8.60 -0.07 6.68
C VAL A 163 10.01 -0.65 6.56
N PRO A 164 11.08 0.13 6.30
CA PRO A 164 12.43 -0.42 6.23
C PRO A 164 12.90 -1.02 7.54
N ILE A 165 12.55 -0.41 8.70
CA ILE A 165 12.91 -0.96 10.01
C ILE A 165 12.30 -2.35 10.19
N VAL A 166 11.00 -2.50 9.92
CA VAL A 166 10.31 -3.78 10.06
C VAL A 166 10.89 -4.83 9.10
N VAL A 167 11.11 -4.46 7.82
CA VAL A 167 11.70 -5.37 6.83
C VAL A 167 13.08 -5.83 7.25
N MET A 168 13.96 -4.91 7.70
CA MET A 168 15.31 -5.26 8.17
C MET A 168 15.30 -6.15 9.43
N LEU A 169 14.37 -5.91 10.36
CA LEU A 169 14.22 -6.76 11.55
C LEU A 169 13.77 -8.18 11.19
N LEU A 170 12.83 -8.30 10.25
CA LEU A 170 12.34 -9.59 9.77
C LEU A 170 13.40 -10.34 8.95
N GLU A 171 14.24 -9.64 8.18
CA GLU A 171 15.41 -10.24 7.52
C GLU A 171 16.43 -10.80 8.54
N LYS A 172 16.68 -10.03 9.61
CA LYS A 172 17.61 -10.44 10.69
C LYS A 172 17.10 -11.67 11.46
N SER A 173 15.80 -11.77 11.68
CA SER A 173 15.16 -12.92 12.34
C SER A 173 15.02 -14.17 11.47
N LYS A 174 15.50 -14.15 10.21
CA LYS A 174 15.38 -15.23 9.22
C LYS A 174 13.94 -15.65 8.91
N LEU A 175 12.95 -14.84 9.28
CA LEU A 175 11.54 -15.05 8.95
C LEU A 175 11.25 -14.81 7.48
N ILE A 176 12.02 -13.91 6.86
CA ILE A 176 12.01 -13.72 5.39
C ILE A 176 13.22 -14.50 4.86
N SER A 177 12.95 -15.62 4.18
CA SER A 177 14.01 -16.43 3.58
C SER A 177 14.67 -15.65 2.43
N LYS A 178 16.00 -15.47 2.53
CA LYS A 178 16.86 -14.98 1.44
C LYS A 178 17.05 -16.10 0.42
N GLU A 179 15.99 -16.54 -0.24
CA GLU A 179 16.18 -17.41 -1.40
C GLU A 179 16.61 -16.57 -2.60
N LYS A 180 17.83 -16.87 -3.07
CA LYS A 180 18.30 -16.54 -4.42
C LYS A 180 17.51 -17.32 -5.45
#